data_109e4832cfd1a5763a6948a1a2753254
#
_entry.id   109e4832cfd1a5763a6948a1a2753254
#
_cell.length_a   1.000
_cell.length_b   1.000
_cell.length_c   1.000
_cell.angle_alpha   90.00
_cell.angle_beta   90.00
_cell.angle_gamma   90.00
#
_symmetry.space_group_name_H-M   'P 1'
#
loop_
_entity.id
_entity.type
_entity.pdbx_description
1 polymer ?
#
loop_
_entity_poly.entity_id
_entity_poly.type
_entity_poly.pdbx_seq_one_letter_code
_entity_poly.pdbx_strand_id
1 'polypeptide(L)'
;MQAREMLKQFWKFLRSDSWGAMLASVLIAIILILYVFFPLLKAATGTVLPLVIVESCSMYHEEVGFETTLGNNAHPLEHLDLEGTKDWIFPKGLTKGDIIFVVRPKNLKQGDVVIFSGGSAHPIIHRLVKNTEPYATFGDNNGGQLSGEKNIQNNQ
;
A
#
# COMPACT_ATOMS: atom_id res chain seq x y z
N MET A 1 -17.23 37.56 -20.82
CA MET A 1 -15.97 38.32 -21.05
C MET A 1 -15.20 38.54 -19.75
N GLN A 2 -15.83 38.97 -18.65
CA GLN A 2 -15.19 39.23 -17.34
C GLN A 2 -14.42 38.01 -16.73
N ALA A 3 -14.98 36.83 -16.76
CA ALA A 3 -14.35 35.62 -16.14
C ALA A 3 -12.98 35.27 -16.79
N ARG A 4 -12.84 35.46 -18.08
CA ARG A 4 -11.58 35.22 -18.79
C ARG A 4 -10.47 36.21 -18.40
N GLU A 5 -10.82 37.45 -18.18
CA GLU A 5 -9.85 38.45 -17.74
C GLU A 5 -9.46 38.28 -16.28
N MET A 6 -10.39 37.91 -15.41
CA MET A 6 -10.08 37.52 -14.01
C MET A 6 -9.14 36.34 -13.95
N LEU A 7 -9.36 35.31 -14.76
CA LEU A 7 -8.49 34.13 -14.81
C LEU A 7 -7.07 34.48 -15.29
N LYS A 8 -6.94 35.35 -16.29
CA LYS A 8 -5.63 35.84 -16.76
C LYS A 8 -4.88 36.64 -15.68
N GLN A 9 -5.58 37.52 -14.97
CA GLN A 9 -5.00 38.29 -13.87
C GLN A 9 -4.54 37.44 -12.74
N PHE A 10 -5.37 36.44 -12.35
CA PHE A 10 -5.02 35.44 -11.33
C PHE A 10 -3.79 34.62 -11.73
N TRP A 11 -3.73 34.15 -12.98
CA TRP A 11 -2.59 33.41 -13.50
C TRP A 11 -1.31 34.24 -13.56
N LYS A 12 -1.46 35.57 -13.93
CA LYS A 12 -0.34 36.51 -13.89
C LYS A 12 0.16 36.76 -12.45
N PHE A 13 -0.76 36.85 -11.47
CA PHE A 13 -0.42 36.99 -10.07
C PHE A 13 0.36 35.76 -9.58
N LEU A 14 -0.10 34.54 -9.85
CA LEU A 14 0.59 33.30 -9.42
C LEU A 14 2.00 33.15 -9.99
N ARG A 15 2.27 33.76 -11.14
CA ARG A 15 3.60 33.77 -11.78
C ARG A 15 4.47 34.95 -11.38
N SER A 16 4.00 35.81 -10.49
CA SER A 16 4.81 36.93 -10.01
C SER A 16 5.78 36.47 -8.91
N ASP A 17 6.95 37.13 -8.83
CA ASP A 17 7.98 36.83 -7.81
C ASP A 17 7.64 37.44 -6.44
N SER A 18 6.35 37.60 -6.12
CA SER A 18 5.90 38.13 -4.84
C SER A 18 5.72 37.03 -3.80
N TRP A 19 6.04 37.31 -2.55
CA TRP A 19 5.77 36.40 -1.43
C TRP A 19 4.31 35.98 -1.35
N GLY A 20 3.37 36.88 -1.64
CA GLY A 20 1.96 36.57 -1.68
C GLY A 20 1.60 35.55 -2.76
N ALA A 21 2.20 35.64 -3.95
CA ALA A 21 2.01 34.66 -5.02
C ALA A 21 2.58 33.29 -4.65
N MET A 22 3.74 33.25 -4.02
CA MET A 22 4.35 32.02 -3.54
C MET A 22 3.46 31.32 -2.51
N LEU A 23 3.00 32.04 -1.48
CA LEU A 23 2.10 31.46 -0.46
C LEU A 23 0.77 31.01 -1.06
N ALA A 24 0.18 31.79 -2.00
CA ALA A 24 -1.04 31.41 -2.67
C ALA A 24 -0.84 30.14 -3.52
N SER A 25 0.27 30.00 -4.22
CA SER A 25 0.59 28.81 -5.02
C SER A 25 0.72 27.57 -4.15
N VAL A 26 1.42 27.66 -3.01
CA VAL A 26 1.54 26.55 -2.04
C VAL A 26 0.18 26.16 -1.49
N LEU A 27 -0.65 27.13 -1.08
CA LEU A 27 -1.99 26.86 -0.57
C LEU A 27 -2.88 26.18 -1.61
N ILE A 28 -2.85 26.65 -2.85
CA ILE A 28 -3.59 26.03 -3.96
C ILE A 28 -3.10 24.61 -4.21
N ALA A 29 -1.78 24.36 -4.20
CA ALA A 29 -1.22 23.03 -4.37
C ALA A 29 -1.71 22.08 -3.27
N ILE A 30 -1.69 22.52 -2.02
CA ILE A 30 -2.20 21.73 -0.88
C ILE A 30 -3.70 21.41 -1.08
N ILE A 31 -4.51 22.38 -1.43
CA ILE A 31 -5.95 22.19 -1.69
C ILE A 31 -6.16 21.18 -2.81
N LEU A 32 -5.45 21.30 -3.92
CA LEU A 32 -5.55 20.39 -5.06
C LEU A 32 -5.11 18.97 -4.68
N ILE A 33 -4.05 18.81 -3.90
CA ILE A 33 -3.60 17.50 -3.44
C ILE A 33 -4.65 16.86 -2.52
N LEU A 34 -5.15 17.58 -1.53
CA LEU A 34 -6.05 17.02 -0.53
C LEU A 34 -7.48 16.79 -1.06
N TYR A 35 -8.01 17.71 -1.87
CA TYR A 35 -9.41 17.69 -2.26
C TYR A 35 -9.67 17.22 -3.71
N VAL A 36 -8.62 17.10 -4.53
CA VAL A 36 -8.75 16.62 -5.91
C VAL A 36 -7.93 15.34 -6.10
N PHE A 37 -6.63 15.41 -5.92
CA PHE A 37 -5.73 14.29 -6.21
C PHE A 37 -6.04 13.05 -5.36
N PHE A 38 -6.05 13.15 -4.03
CA PHE A 38 -6.32 11.99 -3.17
C PHE A 38 -7.74 11.43 -3.32
N PRO A 39 -8.82 12.23 -3.41
CA PRO A 39 -10.15 11.69 -3.70
C PRO A 39 -10.24 10.97 -5.05
N LEU A 40 -9.64 11.51 -6.11
CA LEU A 40 -9.58 10.84 -7.40
C LEU A 40 -8.78 9.55 -7.33
N LEU A 41 -7.65 9.55 -6.63
CA LEU A 41 -6.82 8.37 -6.44
C LEU A 41 -7.58 7.27 -5.68
N LYS A 42 -8.29 7.62 -4.60
CA LYS A 42 -9.17 6.69 -3.87
C LYS A 42 -10.27 6.12 -4.75
N ALA A 43 -10.91 6.95 -5.55
CA ALA A 43 -11.95 6.50 -6.50
C ALA A 43 -11.38 5.56 -7.57
N ALA A 44 -10.20 5.85 -8.09
CA ALA A 44 -9.55 5.04 -9.11
C ALA A 44 -9.04 3.70 -8.58
N THR A 45 -8.51 3.66 -7.36
CA THR A 45 -7.94 2.45 -6.74
C THR A 45 -8.96 1.62 -5.97
N GLY A 46 -10.10 2.20 -5.60
CA GLY A 46 -11.13 1.55 -4.80
C GLY A 46 -10.73 1.32 -3.34
N THR A 47 -9.64 1.92 -2.85
CA THR A 47 -9.15 1.78 -1.48
C THR A 47 -9.01 3.13 -0.79
N VAL A 48 -9.11 3.13 0.55
CA VAL A 48 -8.88 4.31 1.38
C VAL A 48 -7.39 4.65 1.54
N LEU A 49 -6.51 3.65 1.33
CA LEU A 49 -5.06 3.76 1.46
C LEU A 49 -4.40 3.44 0.10
N PRO A 50 -4.49 4.34 -0.90
CA PRO A 50 -3.96 4.08 -2.23
C PRO A 50 -2.42 4.08 -2.31
N LEU A 51 -1.75 4.70 -1.35
CA LEU A 51 -0.30 4.73 -1.20
C LEU A 51 0.07 4.39 0.23
N VAL A 52 1.02 3.48 0.40
CA VAL A 52 1.51 3.04 1.71
C VAL A 52 3.02 2.93 1.67
N ILE A 53 3.67 3.28 2.78
CA ILE A 53 5.12 3.13 2.97
C ILE A 53 5.36 1.89 3.81
N VAL A 54 6.30 1.05 3.39
CA VAL A 54 6.73 -0.11 4.15
C VAL A 54 7.58 0.34 5.35
N GLU A 55 7.13 0.04 6.56
CA GLU A 55 7.77 0.50 7.80
C GLU A 55 8.67 -0.57 8.47
N SER A 56 8.49 -1.85 8.12
CA SER A 56 9.18 -2.97 8.77
C SER A 56 9.94 -3.83 7.76
N CYS A 57 10.72 -4.79 8.27
CA CYS A 57 11.43 -5.78 7.46
C CYS A 57 10.70 -7.13 7.39
N SER A 58 9.44 -7.22 7.81
CA SER A 58 8.68 -8.48 7.84
C SER A 58 8.46 -9.11 6.47
N MET A 59 8.58 -8.33 5.40
CA MET A 59 8.48 -8.78 4.00
C MET A 59 9.82 -8.72 3.26
N TYR A 60 10.93 -8.55 3.97
CA TYR A 60 12.25 -8.42 3.38
C TYR A 60 12.82 -9.78 3.00
N HIS A 61 13.41 -9.87 1.81
CA HIS A 61 14.21 -11.01 1.35
C HIS A 61 15.64 -10.55 1.14
N GLU A 62 16.62 -11.27 1.64
CA GLU A 62 18.06 -10.98 1.46
C GLU A 62 18.53 -11.27 0.02
N GLU A 63 17.95 -10.57 -0.98
CA GLU A 63 18.20 -10.77 -2.42
C GLU A 63 17.92 -12.21 -2.92
N VAL A 64 17.29 -13.03 -2.09
CA VAL A 64 16.89 -14.41 -2.41
C VAL A 64 15.40 -14.48 -2.75
N GLY A 65 15.00 -15.51 -3.47
CA GLY A 65 13.60 -15.71 -3.81
C GLY A 65 12.75 -16.09 -2.58
N PHE A 66 11.45 -15.90 -2.68
CA PHE A 66 10.49 -16.25 -1.63
C PHE A 66 10.67 -17.68 -1.10
N GLU A 67 10.89 -18.65 -1.99
CA GLU A 67 11.08 -20.05 -1.60
C GLU A 67 12.29 -20.25 -0.67
N THR A 68 13.38 -19.51 -0.90
CA THR A 68 14.57 -19.58 -0.04
C THR A 68 14.31 -18.91 1.30
N THR A 69 13.66 -17.75 1.29
CA THR A 69 13.28 -17.03 2.50
C THR A 69 12.30 -17.87 3.33
N LEU A 70 11.32 -18.47 2.67
CA LEU A 70 10.37 -19.39 3.29
C LEU A 70 11.08 -20.62 3.86
N GLY A 71 12.02 -21.23 3.13
CA GLY A 71 12.80 -22.38 3.59
C GLY A 71 13.58 -22.12 4.88
N ASN A 72 14.08 -20.90 5.04
CA ASN A 72 14.79 -20.48 6.27
C ASN A 72 13.83 -20.22 7.44
N ASN A 73 12.55 -19.89 7.17
CA ASN A 73 11.52 -19.49 8.14
C ASN A 73 10.29 -20.41 8.11
N ALA A 74 10.32 -21.51 7.38
CA ALA A 74 9.15 -22.25 6.86
C ALA A 74 8.31 -22.99 7.89
N HIS A 75 8.81 -23.22 9.06
CA HIS A 75 8.13 -24.06 10.05
C HIS A 75 6.65 -23.71 10.34
N PRO A 76 6.23 -22.43 10.31
CA PRO A 76 4.85 -22.07 10.59
C PRO A 76 3.86 -22.40 9.48
N LEU A 77 4.30 -22.66 8.25
CA LEU A 77 3.46 -22.77 7.06
C LEU A 77 3.42 -24.20 6.46
N GLU A 78 4.10 -25.18 7.08
CA GLU A 78 4.15 -26.57 6.60
C GLU A 78 2.77 -27.25 6.46
N HIS A 79 1.77 -26.73 7.17
CA HIS A 79 0.39 -27.24 7.13
C HIS A 79 -0.45 -26.61 6.00
N LEU A 80 0.11 -25.63 5.27
CA LEU A 80 -0.56 -24.96 4.16
C LEU A 80 -0.07 -25.52 2.83
N ASP A 81 -1.00 -25.81 1.95
CA ASP A 81 -0.70 -26.18 0.58
C ASP A 81 -0.35 -24.90 -0.21
N LEU A 82 0.93 -24.64 -0.33
CA LEU A 82 1.46 -23.45 -1.01
C LEU A 82 1.83 -23.80 -2.43
N GLU A 83 0.88 -23.64 -3.35
CA GLU A 83 1.11 -23.88 -4.76
C GLU A 83 1.58 -22.60 -5.48
N GLY A 84 2.41 -22.79 -6.52
CA GLY A 84 2.78 -21.73 -7.45
C GLY A 84 3.55 -20.57 -6.85
N THR A 85 4.34 -20.78 -5.81
CA THR A 85 5.10 -19.74 -5.10
C THR A 85 6.05 -18.96 -6.00
N LYS A 86 6.49 -19.56 -7.11
CA LYS A 86 7.37 -18.92 -8.11
C LYS A 86 6.71 -17.76 -8.85
N ASP A 87 5.37 -17.83 -9.00
CA ASP A 87 4.57 -16.85 -9.73
C ASP A 87 3.99 -15.77 -8.82
N TRP A 88 4.32 -15.80 -7.52
CA TRP A 88 3.81 -14.85 -6.56
C TRP A 88 4.40 -13.45 -6.79
N ILE A 89 3.58 -12.43 -6.55
CA ILE A 89 4.01 -11.03 -6.67
C ILE A 89 5.11 -10.71 -5.65
N PHE A 90 5.97 -9.75 -5.98
CA PHE A 90 7.11 -9.34 -5.15
C PHE A 90 8.01 -10.54 -4.76
N PRO A 91 8.59 -11.25 -5.73
CA PRO A 91 9.42 -12.43 -5.46
C PRO A 91 10.72 -12.11 -4.69
N LYS A 92 11.11 -10.83 -4.63
CA LYS A 92 12.25 -10.33 -3.84
C LYS A 92 11.83 -9.65 -2.54
N GLY A 93 10.56 -9.80 -2.14
CA GLY A 93 10.01 -9.16 -0.95
C GLY A 93 9.82 -7.65 -1.09
N LEU A 94 9.69 -7.00 0.07
CA LEU A 94 9.54 -5.56 0.20
C LEU A 94 10.54 -5.04 1.23
N THR A 95 11.17 -3.91 0.91
CA THR A 95 12.18 -3.28 1.77
C THR A 95 11.58 -2.10 2.53
N LYS A 96 12.03 -1.88 3.75
CA LYS A 96 11.66 -0.70 4.52
C LYS A 96 11.95 0.58 3.73
N GLY A 97 10.94 1.44 3.57
CA GLY A 97 10.99 2.66 2.78
C GLY A 97 10.37 2.53 1.39
N ASP A 98 10.05 1.33 0.93
CA ASP A 98 9.33 1.14 -0.34
C ASP A 98 7.95 1.82 -0.28
N ILE A 99 7.56 2.44 -1.40
CA ILE A 99 6.23 3.02 -1.58
C ILE A 99 5.40 2.06 -2.43
N ILE A 100 4.32 1.56 -1.85
CA ILE A 100 3.43 0.60 -2.48
C ILE A 100 2.17 1.30 -2.97
N PHE A 101 1.84 1.08 -4.24
CA PHE A 101 0.56 1.50 -4.82
C PHE A 101 -0.47 0.38 -4.60
N VAL A 102 -1.53 0.71 -3.87
CA VAL A 102 -2.55 -0.26 -3.43
C VAL A 102 -3.81 -0.11 -4.26
N VAL A 103 -4.34 -1.23 -4.74
CA VAL A 103 -5.61 -1.32 -5.44
C VAL A 103 -6.51 -2.35 -4.77
N ARG A 104 -7.82 -2.14 -4.79
CA ARG A 104 -8.78 -3.14 -4.32
C ARG A 104 -8.94 -4.22 -5.40
N PRO A 105 -8.53 -5.47 -5.15
CA PRO A 105 -8.73 -6.56 -6.10
C PRO A 105 -10.20 -6.98 -6.13
N LYS A 106 -10.64 -7.56 -7.25
CA LYS A 106 -11.96 -8.22 -7.33
C LYS A 106 -11.96 -9.56 -6.60
N ASN A 107 -10.86 -10.29 -6.71
CA ASN A 107 -10.66 -11.59 -6.04
C ASN A 107 -9.25 -11.63 -5.47
N LEU A 108 -9.15 -12.10 -4.24
CA LEU A 108 -7.86 -12.35 -3.58
C LEU A 108 -7.35 -13.74 -3.97
N LYS A 109 -6.05 -13.82 -4.25
CA LYS A 109 -5.37 -15.08 -4.55
C LYS A 109 -4.30 -15.34 -3.50
N GLN A 110 -3.99 -16.61 -3.28
CA GLN A 110 -2.83 -16.99 -2.49
C GLN A 110 -1.57 -16.41 -3.14
N GLY A 111 -0.68 -15.83 -2.35
CA GLY A 111 0.50 -15.10 -2.82
C GLY A 111 0.33 -13.60 -3.01
N ASP A 112 -0.91 -13.08 -3.02
CA ASP A 112 -1.13 -11.64 -3.03
C ASP A 112 -0.56 -10.98 -1.75
N VAL A 113 0.00 -9.78 -1.88
CA VAL A 113 0.37 -8.98 -0.72
C VAL A 113 -0.80 -8.08 -0.35
N VAL A 114 -1.30 -8.22 0.87
CA VAL A 114 -2.50 -7.53 1.35
C VAL A 114 -2.17 -6.58 2.50
N ILE A 115 -3.01 -5.56 2.65
CA ILE A 115 -2.93 -4.59 3.74
C ILE A 115 -4.21 -4.73 4.56
N PHE A 116 -4.06 -4.95 5.85
CA PHE A 116 -5.18 -5.15 6.77
C PHE A 116 -4.91 -4.56 8.15
N SER A 117 -5.98 -4.38 8.92
CA SER A 117 -5.89 -3.94 10.31
C SER A 117 -5.76 -5.17 11.22
N GLY A 118 -4.55 -5.44 11.69
CA GLY A 118 -4.28 -6.57 12.60
C GLY A 118 -4.48 -6.26 14.09
N GLY A 119 -5.24 -5.20 14.41
CA GLY A 119 -5.40 -4.74 15.81
C GLY A 119 -4.22 -3.93 16.34
N SER A 120 -3.24 -3.61 15.50
CA SER A 120 -2.14 -2.70 15.79
C SER A 120 -2.49 -1.25 15.44
N ALA A 121 -1.68 -0.29 15.92
CA ALA A 121 -1.84 1.13 15.60
C ALA A 121 -1.62 1.45 14.10
N HIS A 122 -0.87 0.61 13.41
CA HIS A 122 -0.56 0.74 11.98
C HIS A 122 -1.09 -0.46 11.19
N PRO A 123 -1.52 -0.27 9.94
CA PRO A 123 -1.87 -1.37 9.05
C PRO A 123 -0.69 -2.32 8.83
N ILE A 124 -0.98 -3.60 8.71
CA ILE A 124 0.01 -4.66 8.46
C ILE A 124 0.03 -4.95 6.95
N ILE A 125 1.22 -5.09 6.38
CA ILE A 125 1.45 -5.47 4.98
C ILE A 125 2.10 -6.85 4.98
N HIS A 126 1.33 -7.89 4.67
CA HIS A 126 1.82 -9.27 4.64
C HIS A 126 1.24 -10.05 3.46
N ARG A 127 1.82 -11.20 3.19
CA ARG A 127 1.40 -12.10 2.10
C ARG A 127 0.21 -12.93 2.50
N LEU A 128 -0.77 -13.03 1.61
CA LEU A 128 -1.93 -13.89 1.78
C LEU A 128 -1.54 -15.34 1.54
N VAL A 129 -1.59 -16.16 2.58
CA VAL A 129 -1.25 -17.60 2.54
C VAL A 129 -2.47 -18.51 2.53
N LYS A 130 -3.65 -17.98 2.91
CA LYS A 130 -4.93 -18.64 2.79
C LYS A 130 -5.95 -17.64 2.23
N ASN A 131 -6.51 -17.94 1.06
CA ASN A 131 -7.41 -17.07 0.31
C ASN A 131 -8.91 -17.38 0.48
N THR A 132 -9.25 -18.18 1.49
CA THR A 132 -10.64 -18.48 1.89
C THR A 132 -10.89 -17.95 3.28
N GLU A 133 -12.11 -17.46 3.55
CA GLU A 133 -12.47 -16.91 4.87
C GLU A 133 -12.56 -18.02 5.92
N PRO A 134 -12.03 -17.83 7.12
CA PRO A 134 -11.19 -16.73 7.54
C PRO A 134 -9.85 -16.75 6.80
N TYR A 135 -9.45 -15.57 6.30
CA TYR A 135 -8.18 -15.40 5.59
C TYR A 135 -7.01 -15.54 6.57
N ALA A 136 -5.85 -15.92 6.04
CA ALA A 136 -4.61 -15.93 6.80
C ALA A 136 -3.47 -15.30 6.01
N THR A 137 -2.62 -14.54 6.71
CA THR A 137 -1.44 -13.88 6.14
C THR A 137 -0.18 -14.33 6.85
N PHE A 138 0.96 -14.02 6.24
CA PHE A 138 2.28 -14.27 6.79
C PHE A 138 3.27 -13.23 6.30
N GLY A 139 4.08 -12.71 7.19
CA GLY A 139 5.22 -11.88 6.82
C GLY A 139 6.38 -12.75 6.36
N ASP A 140 6.79 -12.61 5.11
CA ASP A 140 7.76 -13.49 4.43
C ASP A 140 9.04 -13.72 5.25
N ASN A 141 9.48 -12.73 6.02
CA ASN A 141 10.68 -12.76 6.86
C ASN A 141 10.38 -13.00 8.36
N ASN A 142 9.17 -13.40 8.70
CA ASN A 142 8.81 -13.66 10.10
C ASN A 142 9.05 -15.13 10.46
N GLY A 143 9.52 -15.38 11.68
CA GLY A 143 9.64 -16.75 12.22
C GLY A 143 8.31 -17.36 12.67
N GLY A 144 7.17 -16.69 12.46
CA GLY A 144 5.83 -17.18 12.85
C GLY A 144 4.73 -16.19 12.49
N GLN A 145 3.49 -16.70 12.39
CA GLN A 145 2.31 -15.85 12.20
C GLN A 145 1.98 -15.08 13.48
N LEU A 146 1.65 -13.80 13.33
CA LEU A 146 1.10 -12.98 14.40
C LEU A 146 -0.31 -13.48 14.79
N SER A 147 -0.76 -13.19 16.01
CA SER A 147 -2.08 -13.63 16.48
C SER A 147 -3.24 -13.09 15.60
N GLY A 148 -3.11 -11.88 15.06
CA GLY A 148 -4.07 -11.24 14.16
C GLY A 148 -4.05 -11.74 12.71
N GLU A 149 -3.10 -12.61 12.34
CA GLU A 149 -2.91 -13.06 10.95
C GLU A 149 -3.64 -14.38 10.62
N LYS A 150 -4.13 -15.09 11.63
CA LYS A 150 -4.70 -16.43 11.45
C LYS A 150 -6.18 -16.45 11.11
N ASN A 151 -6.91 -15.38 11.43
CA ASN A 151 -8.37 -15.32 11.32
C ASN A 151 -8.84 -13.94 10.88
N ILE A 152 -8.37 -13.48 9.71
CA ILE A 152 -8.75 -12.17 9.15
C ILE A 152 -10.13 -12.28 8.50
N GLN A 153 -11.04 -11.39 8.85
CA GLN A 153 -12.36 -11.28 8.24
C GLN A 153 -12.39 -10.17 7.18
N ASN A 154 -13.31 -10.27 6.23
CA ASN A 154 -13.40 -9.37 5.07
C ASN A 154 -13.71 -7.89 5.42
N ASN A 155 -13.98 -7.57 6.67
CA ASN A 155 -14.27 -6.22 7.18
C ASN A 155 -13.06 -5.56 7.89
N GLN A 156 -11.89 -6.17 7.83
CA GLN A 156 -10.62 -5.67 8.41
C GLN A 156 -9.71 -5.09 7.29
#